data_ffa70b60333484f936d91ef4f9d3dfc7
#
_entry.id   ffa70b60333484f936d91ef4f9d3dfc7
#
_cell.length_a   1.000
_cell.length_b   1.000
_cell.length_c   1.000
_cell.angle_alpha   90.00
_cell.angle_beta   90.00
_cell.angle_gamma   90.00
#
_symmetry.space_group_name_H-M   'P 1'
#
loop_
_entity.id
_entity.type
_entity.pdbx_description
1 polymer ?
#
loop_
_entity_poly.entity_id
_entity_poly.type
_entity_poly.pdbx_seq_one_letter_code
_entity_poly.pdbx_strand_id
1 'polypeptide(L)'
;MALTYAQAPMAILTHGANKTPYYGNDALINAYNAAEDGDLITLSSGNFNYCNIHKAITVRGAGMMSDTATGTTRTYIDGIFTVENTDSTKSISFEGIYFAGTIRPRVTWNLNFTKCFINKITIWDIYAHYVNNLNFVHCILPGYEQSNHHNVHFYNCAVCEPSGTSYFSNVDKTCYFDHCIIKLYCNDGWGTTSIDRIYSTNSILIPWDTANVTSPDNTCLHHEYAIGISHNANHFFHPTAYTDGHNLYNYSDFDEVFVNFNNEFTTFSDYHLLPGVAATRIGSDGTQIGIYGGSMPFDPRILNPSIGHITVGGQTNDQGQLPVTIEVVNE
;
A
#
# COMPACT_ATOMS: atom_id res chain seq x y z
N MET A 1 -27.27 29.77 -2.70
CA MET A 1 -25.80 29.53 -2.59
C MET A 1 -25.58 28.79 -1.28
N ALA A 2 -25.44 27.45 -1.33
CA ALA A 2 -25.18 26.68 -0.12
C ALA A 2 -23.72 26.93 0.27
N LEU A 3 -23.50 27.49 1.45
CA LEU A 3 -22.16 27.57 2.04
C LEU A 3 -21.80 26.16 2.49
N THR A 4 -21.04 25.43 1.67
CA THR A 4 -20.38 24.21 2.12
C THR A 4 -19.24 24.62 3.06
N TYR A 5 -19.47 24.56 4.36
CA TYR A 5 -18.38 24.62 5.33
C TYR A 5 -17.59 23.32 5.16
N ALA A 6 -16.37 23.43 4.64
CA ALA A 6 -15.43 22.32 4.71
C ALA A 6 -15.23 22.00 6.19
N GLN A 7 -15.60 20.81 6.61
CA GLN A 7 -15.37 20.37 7.98
C GLN A 7 -13.85 20.33 8.23
N ALA A 8 -13.40 20.90 9.34
CA ALA A 8 -12.01 20.84 9.70
C ALA A 8 -11.59 19.36 9.89
N PRO A 9 -10.38 18.96 9.46
CA PRO A 9 -9.86 17.63 9.72
C PRO A 9 -9.96 17.29 11.21
N MET A 10 -10.28 16.04 11.51
CA MET A 10 -10.50 15.58 12.88
C MET A 10 -9.76 14.27 13.11
N ALA A 11 -9.08 14.17 14.25
CA ALA A 11 -8.53 12.93 14.76
C ALA A 11 -9.22 12.54 16.07
N ILE A 12 -9.55 11.26 16.23
CA ILE A 12 -10.10 10.71 17.47
C ILE A 12 -9.06 9.74 18.03
N LEU A 13 -8.52 10.08 19.21
CA LEU A 13 -7.71 9.15 19.99
C LEU A 13 -8.64 8.24 20.80
N THR A 14 -8.47 6.94 20.64
CA THR A 14 -9.13 5.92 21.42
C THR A 14 -8.11 5.24 22.34
N HIS A 15 -8.25 5.47 23.65
CA HIS A 15 -7.45 4.85 24.69
C HIS A 15 -8.39 4.02 25.60
N GLY A 16 -8.36 2.69 25.45
CA GLY A 16 -9.35 1.82 26.08
C GLY A 16 -10.78 2.16 25.68
N ALA A 17 -11.62 2.53 26.63
CA ALA A 17 -13.00 2.98 26.40
C ALA A 17 -13.12 4.49 26.13
N ASN A 18 -12.07 5.26 26.34
CA ASN A 18 -12.09 6.71 26.22
C ASN A 18 -11.82 7.15 24.79
N LYS A 19 -12.58 8.17 24.32
CA LYS A 19 -12.41 8.79 23.01
C LYS A 19 -12.23 10.28 23.16
N THR A 20 -11.12 10.80 22.65
CA THR A 20 -10.78 12.24 22.72
C THR A 20 -10.63 12.80 21.31
N PRO A 21 -11.47 13.77 20.88
CA PRO A 21 -11.35 14.39 19.58
C PRO A 21 -10.33 15.53 19.57
N TYR A 22 -9.60 15.65 18.44
CA TYR A 22 -8.71 16.75 18.11
C TYR A 22 -9.08 17.30 16.73
N TYR A 23 -8.93 18.60 16.51
CA TYR A 23 -9.41 19.28 15.30
C TYR A 23 -8.31 20.07 14.60
N GLY A 24 -8.44 20.25 13.28
CA GLY A 24 -7.53 21.00 12.44
C GLY A 24 -6.41 20.13 11.86
N ASN A 25 -5.53 20.74 11.08
CA ASN A 25 -4.46 20.04 10.36
C ASN A 25 -3.45 19.37 11.32
N ASP A 26 -3.28 19.90 12.53
CA ASP A 26 -2.43 19.32 13.59
C ASP A 26 -3.13 18.28 14.45
N ALA A 27 -4.36 17.88 14.11
CA ALA A 27 -5.14 16.94 14.90
C ALA A 27 -4.41 15.59 15.09
N LEU A 28 -3.74 15.07 14.04
CA LEU A 28 -2.93 13.86 14.14
C LEU A 28 -1.77 14.04 15.14
N ILE A 29 -1.04 15.16 15.06
CA ILE A 29 0.09 15.45 15.96
C ILE A 29 -0.39 15.50 17.40
N ASN A 30 -1.48 16.22 17.65
CA ASN A 30 -2.04 16.40 19.00
C ASN A 30 -2.56 15.07 19.59
N ALA A 31 -3.26 14.27 18.77
CA ALA A 31 -3.71 12.94 19.18
C ALA A 31 -2.52 12.01 19.47
N TYR A 32 -1.50 12.02 18.59
CA TYR A 32 -0.29 11.22 18.75
C TYR A 32 0.50 11.58 20.01
N ASN A 33 0.64 12.87 20.34
CA ASN A 33 1.33 13.31 21.54
C ASN A 33 0.65 12.77 22.82
N ALA A 34 -0.68 12.69 22.82
CA ALA A 34 -1.48 12.19 23.93
C ALA A 34 -1.64 10.66 23.94
N ALA A 35 -1.32 9.97 22.83
CA ALA A 35 -1.46 8.52 22.72
C ALA A 35 -0.42 7.75 23.53
N GLU A 36 -0.75 6.51 23.85
CA GLU A 36 0.15 5.50 24.44
C GLU A 36 0.24 4.29 23.49
N ASP A 37 1.19 3.38 23.76
CA ASP A 37 1.30 2.13 23.01
C ASP A 37 0.00 1.31 23.10
N GLY A 38 -0.46 0.82 21.97
CA GLY A 38 -1.71 0.06 21.83
C GLY A 38 -2.92 0.92 21.47
N ASP A 39 -2.79 2.23 21.43
CA ASP A 39 -3.89 3.14 21.11
C ASP A 39 -4.25 3.14 19.62
N LEU A 40 -5.49 3.55 19.35
CA LEU A 40 -6.01 3.80 17.99
C LEU A 40 -6.26 5.29 17.78
N ILE A 41 -5.70 5.84 16.71
CA ILE A 41 -6.02 7.17 16.21
C ILE A 41 -6.85 7.01 14.92
N THR A 42 -8.09 7.46 14.94
CA THR A 42 -8.95 7.49 13.75
C THR A 42 -8.98 8.89 13.15
N LEU A 43 -8.68 9.02 11.86
CA LEU A 43 -8.64 10.27 11.12
C LEU A 43 -9.87 10.39 10.22
N SER A 44 -10.48 11.54 10.18
CA SER A 44 -11.47 11.88 9.15
C SER A 44 -10.79 12.00 7.78
N SER A 45 -11.59 12.21 6.73
CA SER A 45 -11.09 12.76 5.48
C SER A 45 -10.49 14.16 5.71
N GLY A 46 -9.53 14.56 4.84
CA GLY A 46 -8.87 15.86 4.88
C GLY A 46 -7.36 15.77 4.95
N ASN A 47 -6.71 16.94 5.06
CA ASN A 47 -5.26 17.07 5.06
C ASN A 47 -4.74 17.18 6.49
N PHE A 48 -3.77 16.33 6.83
CA PHE A 48 -3.14 16.32 8.14
C PHE A 48 -1.65 16.60 8.01
N ASN A 49 -1.13 17.36 8.96
CA ASN A 49 0.31 17.50 9.14
C ASN A 49 0.88 16.19 9.72
N TYR A 50 2.08 15.82 9.26
CA TYR A 50 2.76 14.60 9.67
C TYR A 50 3.47 14.76 11.03
N CYS A 51 3.74 13.65 11.69
CA CYS A 51 4.66 13.55 12.82
C CYS A 51 5.49 12.27 12.72
N ASN A 52 6.65 12.26 13.36
CA ASN A 52 7.44 11.06 13.51
C ASN A 52 6.75 10.08 14.47
N ILE A 53 6.74 8.80 14.14
CA ILE A 53 6.02 7.77 14.89
C ILE A 53 7.02 6.84 15.58
N HIS A 54 6.98 6.82 16.91
CA HIS A 54 7.82 5.97 17.78
C HIS A 54 6.99 5.16 18.78
N LYS A 55 5.68 5.36 18.83
CA LYS A 55 4.75 4.61 19.68
C LYS A 55 4.11 3.50 18.87
N ALA A 56 3.90 2.36 19.47
CA ALA A 56 3.25 1.21 18.86
C ALA A 56 1.72 1.42 18.80
N ILE A 57 1.26 2.18 17.84
CA ILE A 57 -0.14 2.58 17.67
C ILE A 57 -0.69 2.14 16.32
N THR A 58 -2.02 2.18 16.21
CA THR A 58 -2.72 2.09 14.93
C THR A 58 -3.24 3.46 14.52
N VAL A 59 -2.95 3.87 13.27
CA VAL A 59 -3.53 5.09 12.67
C VAL A 59 -4.42 4.67 11.50
N ARG A 60 -5.72 4.96 11.61
CA ARG A 60 -6.73 4.63 10.61
C ARG A 60 -7.29 5.89 9.97
N GLY A 61 -7.19 6.01 8.66
CA GLY A 61 -7.78 7.07 7.86
C GLY A 61 -9.16 6.72 7.31
N ALA A 62 -9.76 7.65 6.60
CA ALA A 62 -11.05 7.49 5.91
C ALA A 62 -10.93 6.79 4.54
N GLY A 63 -9.72 6.56 4.05
CA GLY A 63 -9.43 5.91 2.79
C GLY A 63 -8.29 6.59 2.03
N MET A 64 -7.61 5.84 1.18
CA MET A 64 -6.56 6.36 0.28
C MET A 64 -7.14 6.95 -1.01
N MET A 65 -8.39 6.70 -1.31
CA MET A 65 -9.10 7.20 -2.49
C MET A 65 -10.23 8.13 -2.06
N SER A 66 -10.59 9.06 -2.93
CA SER A 66 -11.83 9.83 -2.76
C SER A 66 -12.98 9.04 -3.37
N ASP A 67 -14.08 8.96 -2.66
CA ASP A 67 -15.31 8.35 -3.15
C ASP A 67 -16.29 9.44 -3.59
N THR A 68 -16.55 9.50 -4.89
CA THR A 68 -17.47 10.48 -5.47
C THR A 68 -18.94 10.16 -5.19
N ALA A 69 -19.27 8.90 -4.92
CA ALA A 69 -20.65 8.48 -4.65
C ALA A 69 -21.11 8.94 -3.26
N THR A 70 -20.21 8.85 -2.27
CA THR A 70 -20.48 9.31 -0.90
C THR A 70 -20.03 10.75 -0.65
N GLY A 71 -19.28 11.35 -1.58
CA GLY A 71 -18.65 12.67 -1.40
C GLY A 71 -17.51 12.66 -0.37
N THR A 72 -17.07 11.48 0.06
CA THR A 72 -15.97 11.33 1.02
C THR A 72 -14.64 11.58 0.33
N THR A 73 -13.83 12.48 0.85
CA THR A 73 -12.46 12.68 0.37
C THR A 73 -11.50 11.78 1.14
N ARG A 74 -10.33 11.54 0.56
CA ARG A 74 -9.28 10.72 1.20
C ARG A 74 -8.70 11.37 2.46
N THR A 75 -8.10 10.56 3.33
CA THR A 75 -7.17 11.05 4.36
C THR A 75 -5.81 11.26 3.72
N TYR A 76 -5.31 12.47 3.76
CA TYR A 76 -4.10 12.90 3.06
C TYR A 76 -3.03 13.37 4.06
N ILE A 77 -1.85 12.79 3.96
CA ILE A 77 -0.67 13.17 4.76
C ILE A 77 0.49 13.42 3.81
N ASP A 78 1.07 14.63 3.87
CA ASP A 78 2.25 14.99 3.09
C ASP A 78 3.43 15.30 4.01
N GLY A 79 4.64 15.14 3.46
CA GLY A 79 5.90 15.42 4.15
C GLY A 79 6.79 14.20 4.29
N ILE A 80 7.91 14.38 4.97
CA ILE A 80 8.89 13.33 5.20
C ILE A 80 8.88 12.99 6.69
N PHE A 81 8.49 11.79 7.05
CA PHE A 81 8.47 11.38 8.45
C PHE A 81 9.13 10.03 8.67
N THR A 82 9.63 9.85 9.88
CA THR A 82 10.26 8.61 10.31
C THR A 82 9.29 7.74 11.08
N VAL A 83 9.45 6.42 10.91
CA VAL A 83 8.76 5.41 11.72
C VAL A 83 9.84 4.58 12.40
N GLU A 84 9.73 4.41 13.71
CA GLU A 84 10.70 3.66 14.51
C GLU A 84 9.98 2.81 15.55
N ASN A 85 10.26 1.50 15.58
CA ASN A 85 9.75 0.58 16.59
C ASN A 85 10.86 -0.44 16.91
N THR A 86 11.52 -0.23 18.03
CA THR A 86 12.63 -1.09 18.47
C THR A 86 12.17 -2.31 19.25
N ASP A 87 10.88 -2.42 19.58
CA ASP A 87 10.30 -3.53 20.31
C ASP A 87 9.66 -4.53 19.34
N SER A 88 10.28 -5.70 19.19
CA SER A 88 9.80 -6.76 18.30
C SER A 88 8.48 -7.41 18.74
N THR A 89 7.99 -7.13 19.93
CA THR A 89 6.71 -7.64 20.44
C THR A 89 5.53 -6.73 20.13
N LYS A 90 5.80 -5.51 19.65
CA LYS A 90 4.83 -4.46 19.34
C LYS A 90 4.75 -4.21 17.84
N SER A 91 3.70 -3.56 17.42
CA SER A 91 3.50 -3.20 16.01
C SER A 91 3.04 -1.76 15.83
N ILE A 92 3.42 -1.17 14.70
CA ILE A 92 2.86 0.09 14.19
C ILE A 92 2.03 -0.24 12.95
N SER A 93 0.81 0.28 12.88
CA SER A 93 -0.09 0.00 11.78
C SER A 93 -0.72 1.27 11.21
N PHE A 94 -0.78 1.35 9.89
CA PHE A 94 -1.46 2.40 9.14
C PHE A 94 -2.52 1.77 8.24
N GLU A 95 -3.72 2.34 8.22
CA GLU A 95 -4.83 1.84 7.43
C GLU A 95 -5.57 3.00 6.73
N GLY A 96 -5.83 2.86 5.43
CA GLY A 96 -6.69 3.77 4.69
C GLY A 96 -6.17 5.20 4.57
N ILE A 97 -4.89 5.39 4.32
CA ILE A 97 -4.25 6.70 4.26
C ILE A 97 -3.54 6.89 2.91
N TYR A 98 -3.66 8.10 2.36
CA TYR A 98 -2.88 8.56 1.23
C TYR A 98 -1.66 9.33 1.72
N PHE A 99 -0.48 8.69 1.65
CA PHE A 99 0.80 9.32 1.95
C PHE A 99 1.40 9.91 0.66
N ALA A 100 1.32 11.22 0.51
CA ALA A 100 1.88 11.93 -0.66
C ALA A 100 3.38 12.17 -0.55
N GLY A 101 3.91 12.18 0.65
CA GLY A 101 5.33 12.38 0.93
C GLY A 101 6.15 11.09 1.01
N THR A 102 7.18 11.11 1.85
CA THR A 102 8.11 9.99 2.02
C THR A 102 8.04 9.42 3.42
N ILE A 103 7.84 8.11 3.53
CA ILE A 103 7.97 7.38 4.79
C ILE A 103 9.39 6.84 4.89
N ARG A 104 10.05 7.07 6.01
CA ARG A 104 11.41 6.60 6.31
C ARG A 104 11.42 5.71 7.54
N PRO A 105 11.19 4.40 7.39
CA PRO A 105 11.42 3.47 8.48
C PRO A 105 12.89 3.49 8.89
N ARG A 106 13.13 3.50 10.21
CA ARG A 106 14.45 3.34 10.79
C ARG A 106 14.56 1.95 11.39
N VAL A 107 15.13 1.81 12.58
CA VAL A 107 15.11 0.53 13.30
C VAL A 107 13.66 0.19 13.64
N THR A 108 13.04 -0.67 12.81
CA THR A 108 11.58 -0.87 12.87
C THR A 108 11.23 -2.36 12.77
N TRP A 109 10.47 -2.83 13.76
CA TRP A 109 9.85 -4.15 13.79
C TRP A 109 8.34 -4.02 13.56
N ASN A 110 7.76 -4.99 12.84
CA ASN A 110 6.32 -5.17 12.70
C ASN A 110 5.60 -3.89 12.25
N LEU A 111 5.96 -3.39 11.07
CA LEU A 111 5.31 -2.23 10.44
C LEU A 111 4.31 -2.71 9.40
N ASN A 112 3.05 -2.30 9.54
CA ASN A 112 1.95 -2.75 8.71
C ASN A 112 1.27 -1.60 7.99
N PHE A 113 0.98 -1.79 6.71
CA PHE A 113 0.20 -0.89 5.90
C PHE A 113 -0.96 -1.66 5.25
N THR A 114 -2.18 -1.18 5.44
CA THR A 114 -3.37 -1.77 4.85
C THR A 114 -4.16 -0.71 4.11
N LYS A 115 -4.50 -0.97 2.85
CA LYS A 115 -5.31 -0.06 2.03
C LYS A 115 -4.73 1.36 1.99
N CYS A 116 -3.41 1.46 1.83
CA CYS A 116 -2.69 2.72 1.77
C CYS A 116 -2.15 3.00 0.36
N PHE A 117 -2.19 4.28 -0.04
CA PHE A 117 -1.31 4.78 -1.09
C PHE A 117 -0.06 5.35 -0.45
N ILE A 118 1.11 4.91 -0.90
CA ILE A 118 2.40 5.36 -0.35
C ILE A 118 3.26 5.84 -1.50
N ASN A 119 3.30 7.16 -1.72
CA ASN A 119 4.06 7.75 -2.81
C ASN A 119 5.53 7.31 -2.80
N LYS A 120 6.15 7.31 -1.63
CA LYS A 120 7.52 6.84 -1.48
C LYS A 120 7.75 6.25 -0.09
N ILE A 121 8.39 5.08 -0.05
CA ILE A 121 8.99 4.53 1.16
C ILE A 121 10.48 4.32 0.89
N THR A 122 11.33 4.84 1.78
CA THR A 122 12.78 4.79 1.60
C THR A 122 13.42 4.26 2.86
N ILE A 123 14.02 3.08 2.75
CA ILE A 123 14.80 2.47 3.82
C ILE A 123 16.27 2.79 3.52
N TRP A 124 16.70 3.96 3.96
CA TRP A 124 18.07 4.47 3.75
C TRP A 124 18.90 4.29 5.01
N ASP A 125 19.92 3.61 4.93
CA ASP A 125 21.17 3.63 5.67
C ASP A 125 21.71 2.21 5.83
N ILE A 126 22.88 2.02 5.27
CA ILE A 126 23.57 0.72 5.25
C ILE A 126 24.14 0.30 6.62
N TYR A 127 24.15 1.21 7.60
CA TYR A 127 24.88 0.93 8.87
C TYR A 127 24.03 0.96 10.13
N ALA A 128 22.86 1.62 10.12
CA ALA A 128 22.09 1.86 11.34
C ALA A 128 20.59 1.58 11.21
N HIS A 129 20.07 1.37 10.01
CA HIS A 129 18.64 1.17 9.80
C HIS A 129 18.36 -0.27 9.39
N TYR A 130 17.38 -0.84 10.03
CA TYR A 130 17.01 -2.24 9.90
C TYR A 130 15.50 -2.36 10.06
N VAL A 131 14.85 -2.90 9.05
CA VAL A 131 13.40 -3.10 9.06
C VAL A 131 13.12 -4.59 8.97
N ASN A 132 12.31 -5.09 9.88
CA ASN A 132 11.92 -6.49 9.93
C ASN A 132 10.41 -6.64 10.07
N ASN A 133 9.81 -7.56 9.35
CA ASN A 133 8.37 -7.78 9.28
C ASN A 133 7.64 -6.52 8.80
N LEU A 134 7.84 -6.17 7.55
CA LEU A 134 7.14 -5.09 6.88
C LEU A 134 6.04 -5.69 6.00
N ASN A 135 4.79 -5.35 6.28
CA ASN A 135 3.64 -5.93 5.60
C ASN A 135 2.82 -4.86 4.88
N PHE A 136 2.47 -5.17 3.65
CA PHE A 136 1.58 -4.36 2.81
C PHE A 136 0.41 -5.22 2.34
N VAL A 137 -0.81 -4.74 2.56
CA VAL A 137 -2.04 -5.39 2.13
C VAL A 137 -2.90 -4.37 1.40
N HIS A 138 -3.32 -4.67 0.16
CA HIS A 138 -4.15 -3.79 -0.67
C HIS A 138 -3.55 -2.38 -0.82
N CYS A 139 -2.24 -2.27 -0.98
CA CYS A 139 -1.54 -0.99 -1.09
C CYS A 139 -1.12 -0.69 -2.53
N ILE A 140 -0.97 0.61 -2.82
CA ILE A 140 -0.37 1.11 -4.06
C ILE A 140 0.90 1.87 -3.69
N LEU A 141 2.05 1.42 -4.21
CA LEU A 141 3.38 1.96 -3.91
C LEU A 141 4.12 2.34 -5.20
N PRO A 142 4.01 3.56 -5.71
CA PRO A 142 4.77 4.01 -6.88
C PRO A 142 6.26 4.19 -6.63
N GLY A 143 6.71 4.24 -5.37
CA GLY A 143 8.11 4.47 -5.02
C GLY A 143 8.57 3.62 -3.83
N TYR A 144 8.98 2.37 -4.09
CA TYR A 144 9.54 1.48 -3.08
C TYR A 144 11.06 1.40 -3.22
N GLU A 145 11.79 2.15 -2.39
CA GLU A 145 13.26 2.15 -2.34
C GLU A 145 13.74 1.47 -1.06
N GLN A 146 14.65 0.52 -1.20
CA GLN A 146 15.10 -0.31 -0.06
C GLN A 146 16.60 -0.55 -0.04
N SER A 147 17.19 -0.62 1.15
CA SER A 147 18.56 -1.06 1.34
C SER A 147 18.73 -2.15 2.41
N ASN A 148 18.08 -2.05 3.57
CA ASN A 148 18.23 -3.01 4.67
C ASN A 148 16.87 -3.43 5.23
N HIS A 149 16.36 -4.59 4.76
CA HIS A 149 15.09 -5.11 5.25
C HIS A 149 15.14 -6.63 5.32
N HIS A 150 14.29 -7.19 6.19
CA HIS A 150 14.05 -8.61 6.29
C HIS A 150 12.55 -8.87 6.34
N ASN A 151 12.11 -9.96 5.71
CA ASN A 151 10.78 -10.46 5.82
C ASN A 151 9.72 -9.40 5.44
N VAL A 152 9.75 -8.98 4.16
CA VAL A 152 8.81 -8.01 3.60
C VAL A 152 7.75 -8.74 2.78
N HIS A 153 6.50 -8.48 3.07
CA HIS A 153 5.36 -9.12 2.43
C HIS A 153 4.43 -8.12 1.77
N PHE A 154 4.03 -8.45 0.55
CA PHE A 154 3.03 -7.72 -0.22
C PHE A 154 1.90 -8.67 -0.63
N TYR A 155 0.68 -8.30 -0.27
CA TYR A 155 -0.53 -9.05 -0.61
C TYR A 155 -1.51 -8.15 -1.37
N ASN A 156 -1.89 -8.55 -2.58
CA ASN A 156 -2.80 -7.79 -3.44
C ASN A 156 -2.39 -6.32 -3.57
N CYS A 157 -1.12 -6.07 -3.88
CA CYS A 157 -0.53 -4.74 -3.97
C CYS A 157 -0.08 -4.41 -5.40
N ALA A 158 -0.10 -3.12 -5.75
CA ALA A 158 0.56 -2.59 -6.93
C ALA A 158 1.85 -1.86 -6.51
N VAL A 159 3.02 -2.39 -6.90
CA VAL A 159 4.32 -1.94 -6.41
C VAL A 159 5.23 -1.59 -7.57
N CYS A 160 5.81 -0.39 -7.52
CA CYS A 160 6.80 0.07 -8.47
C CYS A 160 8.11 0.39 -7.74
N GLU A 161 9.19 -0.23 -8.18
CA GLU A 161 10.53 0.16 -7.78
C GLU A 161 11.00 1.31 -8.67
N PRO A 162 11.44 2.46 -8.14
CA PRO A 162 11.92 3.55 -8.97
C PRO A 162 13.24 3.19 -9.65
N SER A 163 13.39 3.60 -10.91
CA SER A 163 14.58 3.36 -11.71
C SER A 163 15.83 3.94 -11.07
N GLY A 164 16.85 3.14 -10.86
CA GLY A 164 18.24 3.60 -10.81
C GLY A 164 18.97 3.59 -9.50
N THR A 165 18.43 3.09 -8.40
CA THR A 165 19.15 3.05 -7.12
C THR A 165 18.90 1.80 -6.27
N SER A 166 18.79 0.65 -6.87
CA SER A 166 18.83 -0.58 -6.07
C SER A 166 20.25 -0.85 -5.60
N TYR A 167 20.63 -0.22 -4.51
CA TYR A 167 21.79 -0.64 -3.74
C TYR A 167 21.42 -1.84 -2.86
N PHE A 168 21.26 -2.98 -3.48
CA PHE A 168 21.12 -4.23 -2.76
C PHE A 168 22.49 -4.68 -2.30
N SER A 169 22.92 -4.32 -1.11
CA SER A 169 24.19 -4.78 -0.55
C SER A 169 24.01 -5.60 0.71
N ASN A 170 24.40 -6.87 0.61
CA ASN A 170 24.95 -7.72 1.68
C ASN A 170 24.10 -8.13 2.89
N VAL A 171 22.75 -8.13 2.84
CA VAL A 171 21.95 -8.69 3.94
C VAL A 171 20.89 -9.62 3.36
N ASP A 172 20.43 -10.60 4.10
CA ASP A 172 19.33 -11.52 3.73
C ASP A 172 18.03 -10.75 3.47
N LYS A 173 17.91 -10.21 2.26
CA LYS A 173 16.77 -9.42 1.82
C LYS A 173 15.79 -10.37 1.15
N THR A 174 14.66 -10.58 1.77
CA THR A 174 13.61 -11.42 1.20
C THR A 174 12.32 -10.64 1.12
N CYS A 175 11.81 -10.49 -0.10
CA CYS A 175 10.50 -9.93 -0.37
C CYS A 175 9.57 -11.03 -0.91
N TYR A 176 8.38 -11.09 -0.38
CA TYR A 176 7.33 -11.99 -0.81
C TYR A 176 6.17 -11.20 -1.41
N PHE A 177 5.77 -11.58 -2.61
CA PHE A 177 4.66 -10.98 -3.33
C PHE A 177 3.63 -12.06 -3.65
N ASP A 178 2.41 -11.85 -3.23
CA ASP A 178 1.30 -12.71 -3.59
C ASP A 178 0.15 -11.89 -4.16
N HIS A 179 -0.36 -12.29 -5.34
CA HIS A 179 -1.38 -11.57 -6.08
C HIS A 179 -1.04 -10.08 -6.31
N CYS A 180 0.18 -9.77 -6.70
CA CYS A 180 0.65 -8.39 -6.88
C CYS A 180 0.79 -8.00 -8.36
N ILE A 181 0.88 -6.69 -8.61
CA ILE A 181 1.43 -6.12 -9.85
C ILE A 181 2.74 -5.45 -9.47
N ILE A 182 3.86 -5.88 -10.09
CA ILE A 182 5.19 -5.51 -9.64
C ILE A 182 5.98 -4.99 -10.84
N LYS A 183 6.44 -3.75 -10.77
CA LYS A 183 7.39 -3.19 -11.71
C LYS A 183 8.79 -3.22 -11.10
N LEU A 184 9.64 -4.06 -11.65
CA LEU A 184 10.97 -4.33 -11.11
C LEU A 184 12.07 -3.72 -11.97
N TYR A 185 13.07 -3.19 -11.31
CA TYR A 185 14.34 -2.81 -11.90
C TYR A 185 15.36 -3.94 -11.68
N CYS A 186 15.65 -4.70 -12.73
CA CYS A 186 16.70 -5.72 -12.70
C CYS A 186 17.96 -5.16 -13.36
N ASN A 187 18.94 -4.73 -12.58
CA ASN A 187 20.21 -4.24 -13.10
C ASN A 187 21.36 -5.18 -12.74
N ASP A 188 21.87 -5.93 -13.73
CA ASP A 188 23.01 -6.84 -13.59
C ASP A 188 24.37 -6.15 -13.76
N GLY A 189 24.38 -4.81 -13.89
CA GLY A 189 25.58 -4.07 -14.36
C GLY A 189 26.70 -3.91 -13.35
N TRP A 190 26.56 -4.31 -12.09
CA TRP A 190 27.58 -4.12 -11.07
C TRP A 190 27.79 -5.38 -10.24
N GLY A 191 28.29 -6.45 -10.83
CA GLY A 191 29.10 -7.52 -10.24
C GLY A 191 28.92 -7.88 -8.74
N THR A 192 27.78 -7.57 -8.13
CA THR A 192 27.54 -7.88 -6.74
C THR A 192 26.67 -9.13 -6.66
N THR A 193 27.26 -10.17 -6.16
CA THR A 193 26.68 -11.46 -5.83
C THR A 193 25.66 -11.40 -4.67
N SER A 194 24.94 -10.32 -4.50
CA SER A 194 23.88 -10.23 -3.51
C SER A 194 22.61 -10.86 -4.09
N ILE A 195 22.37 -12.07 -3.68
CA ILE A 195 21.16 -12.81 -4.02
C ILE A 195 20.01 -12.21 -3.23
N ASP A 196 19.42 -11.17 -3.77
CA ASP A 196 18.18 -10.64 -3.24
C ASP A 196 17.08 -11.60 -3.66
N ARG A 197 16.42 -12.21 -2.70
CA ARG A 197 15.42 -13.21 -2.96
C ARG A 197 14.06 -12.55 -3.03
N ILE A 198 13.57 -12.37 -4.25
CA ILE A 198 12.19 -11.97 -4.52
C ILE A 198 11.40 -13.23 -4.83
N TYR A 199 10.41 -13.52 -4.01
CA TYR A 199 9.47 -14.61 -4.23
C TYR A 199 8.14 -14.02 -4.66
N SER A 200 7.70 -14.37 -5.85
CA SER A 200 6.47 -13.88 -6.44
C SER A 200 5.55 -15.05 -6.82
N THR A 201 4.35 -15.05 -6.28
CA THR A 201 3.33 -16.04 -6.60
C THR A 201 2.08 -15.33 -7.09
N ASN A 202 1.39 -15.88 -8.09
CA ASN A 202 0.11 -15.37 -8.60
C ASN A 202 0.16 -13.89 -9.03
N SER A 203 1.31 -13.41 -9.51
CA SER A 203 1.56 -11.97 -9.67
C SER A 203 1.87 -11.59 -11.12
N ILE A 204 1.76 -10.30 -11.42
CA ILE A 204 2.08 -9.71 -12.72
C ILE A 204 3.41 -8.99 -12.60
N LEU A 205 4.36 -9.36 -13.46
CA LEU A 205 5.73 -8.87 -13.45
C LEU A 205 5.96 -7.96 -14.66
N ILE A 206 6.41 -6.73 -14.39
CA ILE A 206 6.68 -5.71 -15.39
C ILE A 206 8.15 -5.30 -15.26
N PRO A 207 9.03 -5.63 -16.23
CA PRO A 207 10.40 -5.18 -16.18
C PRO A 207 10.49 -3.68 -16.49
N TRP A 208 11.47 -3.00 -15.92
CA TRP A 208 11.86 -1.67 -16.39
C TRP A 208 12.47 -1.77 -17.79
N ASP A 209 12.05 -0.82 -18.65
CA ASP A 209 12.54 -0.73 -20.01
C ASP A 209 13.95 -0.09 -20.02
N THR A 210 14.97 -0.86 -19.60
CA THR A 210 16.36 -0.43 -19.74
C THR A 210 17.04 -1.27 -20.81
N ALA A 211 17.58 -0.60 -21.80
CA ALA A 211 18.09 -1.16 -23.07
C ALA A 211 19.27 -2.15 -22.94
N ASN A 212 19.68 -2.59 -21.77
CA ASN A 212 20.90 -3.36 -21.58
C ASN A 212 20.84 -4.47 -20.51
N VAL A 213 19.70 -5.06 -20.25
CA VAL A 213 19.69 -6.29 -19.41
C VAL A 213 20.09 -7.48 -20.28
N THR A 214 21.37 -7.72 -20.39
CA THR A 214 21.97 -8.80 -21.19
C THR A 214 22.39 -10.03 -20.40
N SER A 215 22.05 -10.09 -19.11
CA SER A 215 22.44 -11.24 -18.28
C SER A 215 21.37 -12.34 -18.29
N PRO A 216 21.75 -13.57 -18.67
CA PRO A 216 20.88 -14.73 -18.61
C PRO A 216 20.69 -15.28 -17.19
N ASP A 217 21.42 -14.73 -16.20
CA ASP A 217 21.47 -15.26 -14.83
C ASP A 217 20.73 -14.36 -13.84
N ASN A 218 19.44 -14.06 -14.09
CA ASN A 218 18.59 -13.39 -13.10
C ASN A 218 18.28 -14.35 -11.95
N THR A 219 19.27 -14.53 -11.04
CA THR A 219 19.16 -15.44 -9.90
C THR A 219 18.33 -14.89 -8.74
N CYS A 220 17.83 -13.65 -8.86
CA CYS A 220 17.18 -12.95 -7.75
C CYS A 220 15.66 -13.04 -7.73
N LEU A 221 15.01 -13.48 -8.80
CA LEU A 221 13.55 -13.55 -8.88
C LEU A 221 13.06 -14.99 -9.01
N HIS A 222 12.41 -15.49 -7.97
CA HIS A 222 11.63 -16.72 -8.00
C HIS A 222 10.16 -16.39 -8.26
N HIS A 223 9.55 -16.98 -9.27
CA HIS A 223 8.15 -16.74 -9.61
C HIS A 223 7.40 -18.04 -9.86
N GLU A 224 6.18 -18.08 -9.37
CA GLU A 224 5.23 -19.15 -9.64
C GLU A 224 3.90 -18.55 -10.11
N TYR A 225 3.28 -19.14 -11.14
CA TYR A 225 1.99 -18.67 -11.67
C TYR A 225 2.01 -17.16 -11.96
N ALA A 226 2.83 -16.73 -12.91
CA ALA A 226 3.03 -15.32 -13.19
C ALA A 226 2.60 -14.92 -14.60
N ILE A 227 2.18 -13.67 -14.76
CA ILE A 227 2.08 -12.98 -16.04
C ILE A 227 3.29 -12.05 -16.19
N GLY A 228 4.07 -12.23 -17.23
CA GLY A 228 5.18 -11.34 -17.58
C GLY A 228 4.76 -10.40 -18.74
N ILE A 229 5.00 -9.09 -18.61
CA ILE A 229 4.75 -8.11 -19.68
C ILE A 229 6.05 -7.43 -20.03
N SER A 230 6.55 -7.63 -21.24
CA SER A 230 7.80 -7.05 -21.71
C SER A 230 7.63 -6.43 -23.09
N HIS A 231 7.86 -5.13 -23.21
CA HIS A 231 7.83 -4.41 -24.50
C HIS A 231 9.03 -4.73 -25.41
N ASN A 232 10.04 -5.44 -24.90
CA ASN A 232 11.24 -5.76 -25.67
C ASN A 232 11.53 -7.25 -25.58
N ALA A 233 11.60 -7.91 -26.75
CA ALA A 233 11.89 -9.34 -26.85
C ALA A 233 13.19 -9.79 -26.17
N ASN A 234 14.08 -8.87 -25.84
CA ASN A 234 15.35 -9.13 -25.14
C ASN A 234 15.24 -9.06 -23.59
N HIS A 235 14.09 -8.69 -23.05
CA HIS A 235 13.85 -8.52 -21.61
C HIS A 235 12.86 -9.54 -21.04
N PHE A 236 12.71 -10.68 -21.67
CA PHE A 236 11.88 -11.75 -21.12
C PHE A 236 12.51 -12.29 -19.84
N PHE A 237 11.71 -12.41 -18.79
CA PHE A 237 12.03 -13.33 -17.72
C PHE A 237 12.28 -14.69 -18.35
N HIS A 238 13.53 -15.16 -18.33
CA HIS A 238 13.90 -16.37 -19.06
C HIS A 238 13.21 -17.57 -18.42
N PRO A 239 12.33 -18.30 -19.10
CA PRO A 239 11.61 -19.42 -18.53
C PRO A 239 12.49 -20.57 -18.08
N THR A 240 13.75 -20.59 -18.51
CA THR A 240 14.66 -21.71 -18.29
C THR A 240 15.50 -21.62 -17.01
N ALA A 241 15.63 -20.44 -16.39
CA ALA A 241 16.51 -20.28 -15.23
C ALA A 241 15.81 -20.55 -13.89
N TYR A 242 14.48 -20.42 -13.81
CA TYR A 242 13.72 -20.42 -12.54
C TYR A 242 12.39 -21.13 -12.62
N THR A 243 12.23 -22.05 -13.52
CA THR A 243 11.02 -22.86 -13.57
C THR A 243 11.14 -23.99 -12.55
N ASP A 244 10.58 -23.77 -11.39
CA ASP A 244 10.04 -24.89 -10.59
C ASP A 244 8.85 -25.54 -11.30
N GLY A 245 8.70 -25.30 -12.60
CA GLY A 245 7.74 -25.97 -13.48
C GLY A 245 6.37 -25.29 -13.58
N HIS A 246 6.17 -24.10 -13.01
CA HIS A 246 4.85 -23.46 -12.94
C HIS A 246 4.72 -22.22 -13.82
N ASN A 247 3.76 -22.25 -14.67
CA ASN A 247 3.19 -21.33 -15.64
C ASN A 247 3.64 -19.86 -15.57
N LEU A 248 4.55 -19.47 -16.45
CA LEU A 248 4.80 -18.07 -16.81
C LEU A 248 4.10 -17.79 -18.14
N TYR A 249 3.22 -16.79 -18.14
CA TYR A 249 2.52 -16.32 -19.34
C TYR A 249 3.12 -14.99 -19.80
N ASN A 250 3.83 -14.98 -20.94
CA ASN A 250 4.48 -13.79 -21.48
C ASN A 250 3.59 -13.05 -22.47
N TYR A 251 3.53 -11.73 -22.33
CA TYR A 251 2.84 -10.80 -23.23
C TYR A 251 3.80 -9.69 -23.64
N SER A 252 3.54 -9.09 -24.79
CA SER A 252 4.38 -8.02 -25.35
C SER A 252 3.87 -6.61 -25.04
N ASP A 253 2.60 -6.48 -24.67
CA ASP A 253 1.98 -5.18 -24.39
C ASP A 253 1.00 -5.24 -23.21
N PHE A 254 0.77 -4.08 -22.57
CA PHE A 254 -0.23 -3.92 -21.52
C PHE A 254 -1.65 -4.11 -22.02
N ASP A 255 -1.93 -3.67 -23.25
CA ASP A 255 -3.25 -3.79 -23.89
C ASP A 255 -3.65 -5.25 -24.17
N GLU A 256 -2.71 -6.18 -24.12
CA GLU A 256 -2.98 -7.62 -24.21
C GLU A 256 -3.42 -8.22 -22.86
N VAL A 257 -3.20 -7.51 -21.76
CA VAL A 257 -3.39 -8.01 -20.41
C VAL A 257 -4.44 -7.22 -19.65
N PHE A 258 -4.37 -5.90 -19.70
CA PHE A 258 -5.20 -5.01 -18.88
C PHE A 258 -6.31 -4.33 -19.70
N VAL A 259 -7.38 -3.95 -19.02
CA VAL A 259 -8.47 -3.18 -19.62
C VAL A 259 -8.01 -1.76 -19.99
N ASN A 260 -7.30 -1.07 -19.10
CA ASN A 260 -6.84 0.30 -19.32
C ASN A 260 -5.70 0.70 -18.36
N PHE A 261 -4.65 -0.10 -18.30
CA PHE A 261 -3.48 0.20 -17.47
C PHE A 261 -2.37 0.82 -18.33
N ASN A 262 -1.95 2.04 -18.00
CA ASN A 262 -0.95 2.82 -18.72
C ASN A 262 0.44 2.78 -18.07
N ASN A 263 0.75 1.74 -17.29
CA ASN A 263 2.02 1.59 -16.56
C ASN A 263 2.26 2.68 -15.49
N GLU A 264 1.21 3.31 -15.01
CA GLU A 264 1.26 4.25 -13.90
C GLU A 264 0.69 3.61 -12.63
N PHE A 265 1.40 3.76 -11.51
CA PHE A 265 1.02 3.21 -10.22
C PHE A 265 0.35 4.29 -9.38
N THR A 266 -0.91 4.54 -9.66
CA THR A 266 -1.70 5.59 -9.03
C THR A 266 -3.04 5.06 -8.52
N THR A 267 -3.73 5.86 -7.71
CA THR A 267 -5.10 5.56 -7.27
C THR A 267 -6.15 5.68 -8.39
N PHE A 268 -5.77 6.21 -9.55
CA PHE A 268 -6.64 6.36 -10.72
C PHE A 268 -6.41 5.30 -11.79
N SER A 269 -5.37 4.47 -11.63
CA SER A 269 -5.04 3.42 -12.59
C SER A 269 -6.04 2.29 -12.53
N ASP A 270 -6.42 1.78 -13.69
CA ASP A 270 -7.26 0.60 -13.82
C ASP A 270 -6.37 -0.66 -13.91
N TYR A 271 -6.37 -1.43 -12.86
CA TYR A 271 -5.60 -2.67 -12.77
C TYR A 271 -6.38 -3.92 -13.17
N HIS A 272 -7.59 -3.78 -13.70
CA HIS A 272 -8.40 -4.93 -14.13
C HIS A 272 -7.80 -5.59 -15.37
N LEU A 273 -7.75 -6.92 -15.32
CA LEU A 273 -7.37 -7.72 -16.47
C LEU A 273 -8.48 -7.76 -17.51
N LEU A 274 -8.11 -7.92 -18.76
CA LEU A 274 -9.07 -8.27 -19.82
C LEU A 274 -9.83 -9.54 -19.40
N PRO A 275 -11.15 -9.63 -19.66
CA PRO A 275 -11.96 -10.77 -19.23
C PRO A 275 -11.42 -12.13 -19.68
N GLY A 276 -10.86 -12.21 -20.89
CA GLY A 276 -10.23 -13.43 -21.41
C GLY A 276 -8.95 -13.82 -20.68
N VAL A 277 -8.16 -12.83 -20.23
CA VAL A 277 -6.95 -13.05 -19.44
C VAL A 277 -7.34 -13.48 -18.02
N ALA A 278 -8.23 -12.74 -17.38
CA ALA A 278 -8.72 -13.06 -16.05
C ALA A 278 -9.31 -14.49 -15.93
N ALA A 279 -10.03 -14.93 -16.98
CA ALA A 279 -10.64 -16.26 -17.01
C ALA A 279 -9.65 -17.41 -17.28
N THR A 280 -8.50 -17.14 -17.91
CA THR A 280 -7.57 -18.17 -18.39
C THR A 280 -6.21 -18.18 -17.68
N ARG A 281 -5.82 -17.09 -17.04
CA ARG A 281 -4.57 -16.96 -16.30
C ARG A 281 -4.86 -17.11 -14.81
N ILE A 282 -4.91 -18.36 -14.41
CA ILE A 282 -5.33 -18.79 -13.07
C ILE A 282 -4.09 -19.08 -12.23
N GLY A 283 -4.09 -18.57 -11.02
CA GLY A 283 -3.04 -18.76 -10.03
C GLY A 283 -3.10 -20.15 -9.36
N SER A 284 -2.15 -20.38 -8.48
CA SER A 284 -2.03 -21.63 -7.72
C SER A 284 -3.23 -21.94 -6.83
N ASP A 285 -3.97 -20.93 -6.46
CA ASP A 285 -5.17 -21.01 -5.59
C ASP A 285 -6.49 -21.14 -6.37
N GLY A 286 -6.44 -21.19 -7.71
CA GLY A 286 -7.60 -21.29 -8.57
C GLY A 286 -8.32 -19.98 -8.84
N THR A 287 -7.76 -18.84 -8.41
CA THR A 287 -8.27 -17.48 -8.73
C THR A 287 -7.45 -16.82 -9.84
N GLN A 288 -7.86 -15.64 -10.33
CA GLN A 288 -7.09 -14.92 -11.32
C GLN A 288 -5.74 -14.46 -10.77
N ILE A 289 -4.72 -14.36 -11.61
CA ILE A 289 -3.43 -13.75 -11.30
C ILE A 289 -3.59 -12.23 -11.15
N GLY A 290 -2.80 -11.61 -10.26
CA GLY A 290 -2.81 -10.16 -10.01
C GLY A 290 -3.72 -9.73 -8.87
N ILE A 291 -3.82 -8.41 -8.63
CA ILE A 291 -4.35 -7.85 -7.38
C ILE A 291 -5.82 -8.16 -7.08
N TYR A 292 -6.59 -8.56 -8.07
CA TYR A 292 -8.00 -8.95 -7.89
C TYR A 292 -8.19 -10.47 -7.73
N GLY A 293 -7.11 -11.25 -7.61
CA GLY A 293 -7.13 -12.66 -7.25
C GLY A 293 -7.02 -12.90 -5.76
N GLY A 294 -6.94 -14.17 -5.37
CA GLY A 294 -6.79 -14.58 -3.98
C GLY A 294 -8.08 -14.57 -3.17
N SER A 295 -7.95 -14.95 -1.92
CA SER A 295 -9.07 -14.99 -0.96
C SER A 295 -9.50 -13.59 -0.50
N MET A 296 -8.65 -12.59 -0.69
CA MET A 296 -8.90 -11.17 -0.35
C MET A 296 -8.54 -10.29 -1.56
N PRO A 297 -9.37 -10.22 -2.60
CA PRO A 297 -9.12 -9.37 -3.75
C PRO A 297 -8.91 -7.90 -3.35
N PHE A 298 -8.09 -7.18 -4.12
CA PHE A 298 -7.82 -5.76 -3.88
C PHE A 298 -9.12 -4.96 -3.71
N ASP A 299 -9.26 -4.33 -2.57
CA ASP A 299 -10.34 -3.42 -2.25
C ASP A 299 -9.78 -2.20 -1.51
N PRO A 300 -9.73 -1.04 -2.16
CA PRO A 300 -9.18 0.18 -1.56
C PRO A 300 -10.13 0.84 -0.55
N ARG A 301 -11.40 0.41 -0.48
CA ARG A 301 -12.40 1.02 0.39
C ARG A 301 -12.11 0.70 1.84
N ILE A 302 -12.24 1.68 2.69
CA ILE A 302 -12.30 1.48 4.13
C ILE A 302 -13.78 1.34 4.49
N LEU A 303 -14.13 0.19 5.01
CA LEU A 303 -15.47 -0.06 5.53
C LEU A 303 -15.62 0.67 6.88
N ASN A 304 -15.77 1.98 6.81
CA ASN A 304 -16.16 2.77 7.98
C ASN A 304 -17.68 2.81 8.04
N PRO A 305 -18.26 2.80 9.25
CA PRO A 305 -19.68 3.08 9.39
C PRO A 305 -20.01 4.41 8.70
N SER A 306 -20.88 4.40 7.72
CA SER A 306 -21.34 5.60 7.04
C SER A 306 -22.70 6.05 7.60
N ILE A 307 -22.96 7.35 7.54
CA ILE A 307 -24.28 7.86 7.90
C ILE A 307 -25.19 7.61 6.71
N GLY A 308 -26.05 6.59 6.82
CA GLY A 308 -27.02 6.26 5.78
C GLY A 308 -28.15 7.27 5.70
N HIS A 309 -28.60 7.79 6.85
CA HIS A 309 -29.68 8.74 6.90
C HIS A 309 -29.61 9.66 8.13
N ILE A 310 -29.91 10.94 7.94
CA ILE A 310 -30.06 11.91 9.03
C ILE A 310 -31.48 12.51 8.93
N THR A 311 -32.24 12.35 9.98
CA THR A 311 -33.53 13.05 10.14
C THR A 311 -33.37 14.12 11.19
N VAL A 312 -33.67 15.35 10.83
CA VAL A 312 -33.70 16.49 11.76
C VAL A 312 -35.15 16.87 11.98
N GLY A 313 -35.59 16.87 13.22
CA GLY A 313 -36.93 17.27 13.56
C GLY A 313 -37.20 18.73 13.15
N GLY A 314 -38.40 18.99 12.61
CA GLY A 314 -38.79 20.34 12.19
C GLY A 314 -39.10 21.30 13.35
N GLN A 315 -39.15 20.80 14.59
CA GLN A 315 -39.47 21.57 15.81
C GLN A 315 -38.60 21.06 16.97
N THR A 316 -38.32 21.97 17.89
CA THR A 316 -37.68 21.61 19.18
C THR A 316 -38.70 20.93 20.10
N ASN A 317 -38.23 20.02 20.95
CA ASN A 317 -39.06 19.46 22.03
C ASN A 317 -39.32 20.50 23.12
N ASP A 318 -40.10 20.12 24.12
CA ASP A 318 -40.52 21.03 25.24
C ASP A 318 -39.30 21.51 26.07
N GLN A 319 -38.14 20.91 25.89
CA GLN A 319 -36.87 21.30 26.54
C GLN A 319 -36.02 22.21 25.62
N GLY A 320 -36.52 22.62 24.46
CA GLY A 320 -35.78 23.44 23.49
C GLY A 320 -34.71 22.68 22.69
N GLN A 321 -34.72 21.35 22.72
CA GLN A 321 -33.77 20.50 21.98
C GLN A 321 -34.38 20.13 20.63
N LEU A 322 -33.54 20.16 19.59
CA LEU A 322 -33.90 19.70 18.25
C LEU A 322 -33.63 18.19 18.15
N PRO A 323 -34.64 17.35 17.91
CA PRO A 323 -34.46 15.92 17.73
C PRO A 323 -33.66 15.64 16.46
N VAL A 324 -32.57 14.89 16.58
CA VAL A 324 -31.75 14.40 15.44
C VAL A 324 -31.66 12.90 15.56
N THR A 325 -32.07 12.21 14.51
CA THR A 325 -31.87 10.75 14.37
C THR A 325 -30.82 10.53 13.31
N ILE A 326 -29.80 9.74 13.65
CA ILE A 326 -28.71 9.35 12.75
C ILE A 326 -28.77 7.84 12.59
N GLU A 327 -28.99 7.40 11.36
CA GLU A 327 -28.85 6.00 10.99
C GLU A 327 -27.45 5.74 10.46
N VAL A 328 -26.74 4.81 11.09
CA VAL A 328 -25.41 4.39 10.69
C VAL A 328 -25.52 3.04 10.00
N VAL A 329 -25.02 2.96 8.79
CA VAL A 329 -24.96 1.72 8.02
C VAL A 329 -23.52 1.24 7.92
N ASN A 330 -23.31 -0.06 8.08
CA ASN A 330 -22.06 -0.75 7.78
C ASN A 330 -22.27 -1.42 6.43
N GLU A 331 -21.54 -0.99 5.42
CA GLU A 331 -21.50 -1.65 4.12
C GLU A 331 -20.50 -2.81 4.11
#